data_ba46f93816e6865dc0900543033f3ae2
#
_entry.id   ba46f93816e6865dc0900543033f3ae2
#
_cell.length_a   1.000
_cell.length_b   1.000
_cell.length_c   1.000
_cell.angle_alpha   90.00
_cell.angle_beta   90.00
_cell.angle_gamma   90.00
#
_symmetry.space_group_name_H-M   'P 1'
#
loop_
_entity.id
_entity.type
_entity.pdbx_description
1 polymer ?
#
loop_
_entity_poly.entity_id
_entity_poly.type
_entity_poly.pdbx_seq_one_letter_code
_entity_poly.pdbx_strand_id
1 'polypeptide(L)'
;MPSIIELRDTLISLPSPPDDGSGRALHERLDELRMLRNVLDHQIAVHTALFDATGAAVRAGSTTRNVLIEMGMPPAAAHRHVRIAGGLGLVPKVADCAAEGYLSAECVDAVIRGITLVDKRSASALSDDDRSTFESELLAQAFSGATPAQIDDHARGIAIRVADTDPAALPAADDASLNTVHTHITEEGRVAI
;
A
#
# COMPACT_ATOMS: atom_id res chain seq x y z
N MET A 1 0.98 21.52 20.08
CA MET A 1 0.74 20.17 19.55
C MET A 1 1.56 19.18 20.36
N PRO A 2 1.03 18.01 20.74
CA PRO A 2 1.81 17.02 21.47
C PRO A 2 2.98 16.54 20.58
N SER A 3 4.12 16.24 21.20
CA SER A 3 5.24 15.62 20.51
C SER A 3 4.96 14.15 20.24
N ILE A 4 5.70 13.53 19.30
CA ILE A 4 5.60 12.08 19.03
C ILE A 4 5.90 11.25 20.28
N ILE A 5 6.81 11.76 21.16
CA ILE A 5 7.16 11.13 22.43
C ILE A 5 5.95 11.15 23.40
N GLU A 6 5.26 12.28 23.53
CA GLU A 6 4.06 12.38 24.36
C GLU A 6 2.93 11.49 23.87
N LEU A 7 2.75 11.36 22.55
CA LEU A 7 1.79 10.43 21.97
C LEU A 7 2.15 8.97 22.29
N ARG A 8 3.42 8.59 22.16
CA ARG A 8 3.91 7.26 22.53
C ARG A 8 3.63 6.97 24.01
N ASP A 9 3.96 7.90 24.91
CA ASP A 9 3.80 7.71 26.34
C ASP A 9 2.31 7.61 26.72
N THR A 10 1.44 8.36 26.04
CA THR A 10 -0.01 8.23 26.17
C THR A 10 -0.48 6.82 25.76
N LEU A 11 0.00 6.30 24.63
CA LEU A 11 -0.35 4.96 24.16
C LEU A 11 0.11 3.86 25.13
N ILE A 12 1.33 3.99 25.69
CA ILE A 12 1.86 3.04 26.68
C ILE A 12 1.01 3.02 27.95
N SER A 13 0.46 4.17 28.33
CA SER A 13 -0.36 4.31 29.54
C SER A 13 -1.84 4.02 29.36
N LEU A 14 -2.28 3.61 28.16
CA LEU A 14 -3.69 3.30 27.91
C LEU A 14 -4.17 2.17 28.84
N PRO A 15 -5.26 2.39 29.60
CA PRO A 15 -5.84 1.35 30.45
C PRO A 15 -6.46 0.25 29.57
N SER A 16 -6.48 -0.97 30.09
CA SER A 16 -7.26 -2.04 29.47
C SER A 16 -8.74 -1.64 29.44
N PRO A 17 -9.45 -1.90 28.33
CA PRO A 17 -10.88 -1.66 28.28
C PRO A 17 -11.61 -2.53 29.33
N PRO A 18 -12.76 -2.08 29.85
CA PRO A 18 -13.52 -2.86 30.81
C PRO A 18 -13.97 -4.19 30.19
N ASP A 19 -13.82 -5.24 30.98
CA ASP A 19 -14.37 -6.56 30.59
C ASP A 19 -15.85 -6.60 30.98
N ASP A 20 -16.71 -6.43 30.00
CA ASP A 20 -18.18 -6.56 30.15
C ASP A 20 -18.69 -7.97 29.78
N GLY A 21 -17.76 -8.92 29.53
CA GLY A 21 -18.07 -10.27 29.10
C GLY A 21 -18.59 -10.40 27.67
N SER A 22 -18.81 -9.29 26.94
CA SER A 22 -19.29 -9.29 25.55
C SER A 22 -18.17 -9.26 24.52
N GLY A 23 -16.96 -8.87 24.93
CA GLY A 23 -15.83 -8.61 24.05
C GLY A 23 -15.98 -7.37 23.16
N ARG A 24 -17.10 -6.65 23.26
CA ARG A 24 -17.39 -5.50 22.40
C ARG A 24 -16.38 -4.37 22.60
N ALA A 25 -16.09 -4.00 23.85
CA ALA A 25 -15.13 -2.94 24.18
C ALA A 25 -13.71 -3.30 23.69
N LEU A 26 -13.35 -4.60 23.73
CA LEU A 26 -12.09 -5.09 23.18
C LEU A 26 -12.04 -4.98 21.64
N HIS A 27 -13.15 -5.33 20.98
CA HIS A 27 -13.26 -5.21 19.51
C HIS A 27 -13.14 -3.75 19.07
N GLU A 28 -13.88 -2.83 19.71
CA GLU A 28 -13.81 -1.40 19.44
C GLU A 28 -12.37 -0.87 19.62
N ARG A 29 -11.70 -1.27 20.71
CA ARG A 29 -10.31 -0.88 20.97
C ARG A 29 -9.33 -1.44 19.92
N LEU A 30 -9.53 -2.67 19.48
CA LEU A 30 -8.69 -3.26 18.42
C LEU A 30 -8.86 -2.51 17.10
N ASP A 31 -10.08 -2.09 16.76
CA ASP A 31 -10.32 -1.30 15.55
C ASP A 31 -9.67 0.08 15.63
N GLU A 32 -9.81 0.78 16.77
CA GLU A 32 -9.12 2.05 17.02
C GLU A 32 -7.58 1.93 16.87
N LEU A 33 -6.99 0.88 17.45
CA LEU A 33 -5.54 0.64 17.34
C LEU A 33 -5.11 0.28 15.92
N ARG A 34 -5.94 -0.46 15.18
CA ARG A 34 -5.72 -0.74 13.76
C ARG A 34 -5.72 0.55 12.93
N MET A 35 -6.71 1.42 13.13
CA MET A 35 -6.77 2.71 12.45
C MET A 35 -5.56 3.58 12.78
N LEU A 36 -5.18 3.65 14.06
CA LEU A 36 -4.01 4.41 14.49
C LEU A 36 -2.72 3.86 13.84
N ARG A 37 -2.55 2.55 13.76
CA ARG A 37 -1.43 1.93 13.05
C ARG A 37 -1.41 2.37 11.59
N ASN A 38 -2.55 2.36 10.90
CA ASN A 38 -2.63 2.78 9.51
C ASN A 38 -2.22 4.26 9.33
N VAL A 39 -2.67 5.15 10.23
CA VAL A 39 -2.23 6.56 10.25
C VAL A 39 -0.72 6.66 10.43
N LEU A 40 -0.12 5.88 11.34
CA LEU A 40 1.33 5.88 11.55
C LEU A 40 2.07 5.38 10.32
N ASP A 41 1.60 4.33 9.67
CA ASP A 41 2.17 3.81 8.42
C ASP A 41 2.13 4.87 7.31
N HIS A 42 1.01 5.61 7.18
CA HIS A 42 0.90 6.74 6.25
C HIS A 42 1.91 7.84 6.58
N GLN A 43 2.04 8.23 7.86
CA GLN A 43 3.01 9.25 8.28
C GLN A 43 4.45 8.83 8.01
N ILE A 44 4.79 7.55 8.23
CA ILE A 44 6.10 7.00 7.87
C ILE A 44 6.35 7.15 6.37
N ALA A 45 5.38 6.84 5.52
CA ALA A 45 5.51 6.96 4.07
C ALA A 45 5.70 8.43 3.63
N VAL A 46 4.92 9.36 4.19
CA VAL A 46 5.06 10.81 3.92
C VAL A 46 6.45 11.31 4.32
N HIS A 47 6.92 10.97 5.52
CA HIS A 47 8.26 11.39 5.97
C HIS A 47 9.38 10.68 5.21
N THR A 48 9.15 9.45 4.74
CA THR A 48 10.07 8.74 3.83
C THR A 48 10.20 9.49 2.51
N ALA A 49 9.11 9.98 1.92
CA ALA A 49 9.14 10.81 0.71
C ALA A 49 9.91 12.12 0.93
N LEU A 50 9.64 12.81 2.04
CA LEU A 50 10.35 14.04 2.39
C LEU A 50 11.85 13.79 2.60
N PHE A 51 12.22 12.70 3.29
CA PHE A 51 13.63 12.32 3.49
C PHE A 51 14.31 11.99 2.17
N ASP A 52 13.67 11.20 1.31
CA ASP A 52 14.20 10.85 -0.02
C ASP A 52 14.44 12.08 -0.87
N ALA A 53 13.50 13.04 -0.88
CA ALA A 53 13.62 14.30 -1.58
C ALA A 53 14.84 15.16 -1.14
N THR A 54 15.33 14.98 0.10
CA THR A 54 16.55 15.65 0.55
C THR A 54 17.81 15.14 -0.17
N GLY A 55 17.77 13.91 -0.72
CA GLY A 55 18.96 13.23 -1.28
C GLY A 55 20.01 12.85 -0.23
N ALA A 56 19.69 12.90 1.05
CA ALA A 56 20.64 12.64 2.15
C ALA A 56 21.21 11.22 2.10
N ALA A 57 20.37 10.21 1.84
CA ALA A 57 20.79 8.82 1.71
C ALA A 57 21.81 8.66 0.57
N VAL A 58 21.54 9.24 -0.61
CA VAL A 58 22.42 9.17 -1.78
C VAL A 58 23.77 9.85 -1.49
N ARG A 59 23.77 11.03 -0.85
CA ARG A 59 25.02 11.71 -0.44
C ARG A 59 25.85 10.89 0.55
N ALA A 60 25.20 10.05 1.35
CA ALA A 60 25.85 9.12 2.29
C ALA A 60 26.26 7.78 1.63
N GLY A 61 26.13 7.63 0.31
CA GLY A 61 26.44 6.38 -0.41
C GLY A 61 25.44 5.25 -0.13
N SER A 62 24.22 5.56 0.30
CA SER A 62 23.18 4.59 0.65
C SER A 62 21.88 4.87 -0.12
N THR A 63 20.82 4.13 0.19
CA THR A 63 19.47 4.33 -0.33
C THR A 63 18.51 4.59 0.83
N THR A 64 17.43 5.32 0.60
CA THR A 64 16.38 5.55 1.60
C THR A 64 15.87 4.24 2.20
N ARG A 65 15.72 3.18 1.39
CA ARG A 65 15.37 1.84 1.86
C ARG A 65 16.38 1.30 2.88
N ASN A 66 17.68 1.39 2.57
CA ASN A 66 18.72 0.88 3.47
C ASN A 66 18.74 1.64 4.79
N VAL A 67 18.54 2.96 4.75
CA VAL A 67 18.41 3.77 5.98
C VAL A 67 17.25 3.29 6.84
N LEU A 68 16.07 3.01 6.26
CA LEU A 68 14.93 2.47 7.01
C LEU A 68 15.26 1.09 7.63
N ILE A 69 15.99 0.23 6.92
CA ILE A 69 16.42 -1.07 7.45
C ILE A 69 17.41 -0.89 8.61
N GLU A 70 18.36 0.02 8.50
CA GLU A 70 19.31 0.35 9.57
C GLU A 70 18.62 0.92 10.82
N MET A 71 17.49 1.62 10.65
CA MET A 71 16.61 2.06 11.73
C MET A 71 15.80 0.91 12.38
N GLY A 72 15.95 -0.32 11.89
CA GLY A 72 15.28 -1.52 12.43
C GLY A 72 13.99 -1.92 11.70
N MET A 73 13.66 -1.26 10.59
CA MET A 73 12.48 -1.66 9.82
C MET A 73 12.75 -2.97 9.06
N PRO A 74 11.81 -3.96 9.08
CA PRO A 74 11.96 -5.17 8.28
C PRO A 74 12.10 -4.85 6.78
N PRO A 75 12.97 -5.54 6.02
CA PRO A 75 13.25 -5.23 4.61
C PRO A 75 12.00 -5.13 3.73
N ALA A 76 11.03 -6.02 3.92
CA ALA A 76 9.77 -6.00 3.16
C ALA A 76 8.94 -4.73 3.45
N ALA A 77 8.90 -4.30 4.72
CA ALA A 77 8.22 -3.07 5.13
C ALA A 77 8.94 -1.83 4.58
N ALA A 78 10.28 -1.79 4.67
CA ALA A 78 11.08 -0.70 4.12
C ALA A 78 10.87 -0.54 2.61
N HIS A 79 10.85 -1.64 1.86
CA HIS A 79 10.52 -1.64 0.44
C HIS A 79 9.12 -1.07 0.16
N ARG A 80 8.14 -1.48 0.95
CA ARG A 80 6.75 -1.01 0.84
C ARG A 80 6.66 0.48 1.09
N HIS A 81 7.23 0.97 2.20
CA HIS A 81 7.17 2.39 2.53
C HIS A 81 7.86 3.28 1.48
N VAL A 82 8.98 2.83 0.90
CA VAL A 82 9.64 3.56 -0.19
C VAL A 82 8.75 3.60 -1.44
N ARG A 83 8.06 2.50 -1.80
CA ARG A 83 7.12 2.51 -2.93
C ARG A 83 5.93 3.41 -2.68
N ILE A 84 5.34 3.32 -1.48
CA ILE A 84 4.22 4.20 -1.10
C ILE A 84 4.68 5.65 -1.16
N ALA A 85 5.83 5.99 -0.57
CA ALA A 85 6.40 7.33 -0.60
C ALA A 85 6.54 7.90 -2.02
N GLY A 86 7.00 7.08 -2.96
CA GLY A 86 7.14 7.48 -4.36
C GLY A 86 5.82 7.52 -5.15
N GLY A 87 4.78 6.86 -4.66
CA GLY A 87 3.51 6.68 -5.38
C GLY A 87 2.32 7.46 -4.84
N LEU A 88 2.38 8.04 -3.62
CA LEU A 88 1.23 8.76 -3.02
C LEU A 88 0.67 9.88 -3.92
N GLY A 89 1.54 10.58 -4.63
CA GLY A 89 1.13 11.64 -5.55
C GLY A 89 0.34 11.14 -6.77
N LEU A 90 0.42 9.85 -7.08
CA LEU A 90 -0.33 9.23 -8.18
C LEU A 90 -1.77 8.86 -7.79
N VAL A 91 -2.06 8.76 -6.50
CA VAL A 91 -3.29 8.22 -5.93
C VAL A 91 -3.83 9.11 -4.80
N PRO A 92 -4.28 10.33 -5.08
CA PRO A 92 -4.67 11.30 -4.06
C PRO A 92 -5.84 10.83 -3.18
N LYS A 93 -6.84 10.15 -3.74
CA LYS A 93 -7.98 9.64 -2.96
C LYS A 93 -7.56 8.54 -1.98
N VAL A 94 -6.65 7.67 -2.42
CA VAL A 94 -6.07 6.62 -1.57
C VAL A 94 -5.20 7.25 -0.49
N ALA A 95 -4.43 8.29 -0.81
CA ALA A 95 -3.62 9.03 0.15
C ALA A 95 -4.49 9.67 1.26
N ASP A 96 -5.63 10.29 0.90
CA ASP A 96 -6.58 10.87 1.84
C ASP A 96 -7.17 9.79 2.77
N CYS A 97 -7.64 8.66 2.21
CA CYS A 97 -8.16 7.54 3.01
C CYS A 97 -7.09 6.92 3.93
N ALA A 98 -5.84 6.85 3.48
CA ALA A 98 -4.73 6.36 4.29
C ALA A 98 -4.37 7.33 5.43
N ALA A 99 -4.41 8.65 5.17
CA ALA A 99 -4.19 9.68 6.18
C ALA A 99 -5.22 9.62 7.32
N GLU A 100 -6.46 9.23 7.02
CA GLU A 100 -7.53 9.02 7.99
C GLU A 100 -7.52 7.64 8.66
N GLY A 101 -6.60 6.73 8.25
CA GLY A 101 -6.43 5.40 8.84
C GLY A 101 -7.37 4.32 8.29
N TYR A 102 -8.15 4.59 7.25
CA TYR A 102 -9.07 3.61 6.68
C TYR A 102 -8.37 2.49 5.90
N LEU A 103 -7.19 2.77 5.34
CA LEU A 103 -6.43 1.82 4.53
C LEU A 103 -5.13 1.39 5.21
N SER A 104 -4.84 0.09 5.16
CA SER A 104 -3.53 -0.42 5.58
C SER A 104 -2.46 -0.09 4.53
N ALA A 105 -1.19 -0.05 4.98
CA ALA A 105 -0.06 0.15 4.07
C ALA A 105 0.01 -0.91 2.97
N GLU A 106 -0.45 -2.13 3.24
CA GLU A 106 -0.53 -3.22 2.27
C GLU A 106 -1.52 -2.91 1.14
N CYS A 107 -2.71 -2.39 1.48
CA CYS A 107 -3.73 -2.01 0.49
C CYS A 107 -3.28 -0.79 -0.32
N VAL A 108 -2.70 0.23 0.35
CA VAL A 108 -2.14 1.42 -0.33
C VAL A 108 -1.07 1.02 -1.34
N ASP A 109 -0.14 0.14 -0.93
CA ASP A 109 0.92 -0.37 -1.81
C ASP A 109 0.35 -1.15 -3.01
N ALA A 110 -0.68 -1.98 -2.80
CA ALA A 110 -1.33 -2.72 -3.87
C ALA A 110 -2.00 -1.79 -4.89
N VAL A 111 -2.71 -0.74 -4.44
CA VAL A 111 -3.31 0.25 -5.34
C VAL A 111 -2.24 1.00 -6.14
N ILE A 112 -1.16 1.46 -5.49
CA ILE A 112 -0.06 2.15 -6.18
C ILE A 112 0.59 1.26 -7.24
N ARG A 113 0.86 -0.03 -6.91
CA ARG A 113 1.37 -1.00 -7.89
C ARG A 113 0.39 -1.21 -9.03
N GLY A 114 -0.90 -1.29 -8.70
CA GLY A 114 -1.97 -1.44 -9.69
C GLY A 114 -2.01 -0.27 -10.67
N ILE A 115 -2.06 0.96 -10.20
CA ILE A 115 -2.03 2.17 -11.06
C ILE A 115 -0.75 2.22 -11.90
N THR A 116 0.40 1.90 -11.29
CA THR A 116 1.69 1.84 -12.01
C THR A 116 1.67 0.77 -13.13
N LEU A 117 1.03 -0.37 -12.89
CA LEU A 117 0.89 -1.42 -13.91
C LEU A 117 0.00 -0.95 -15.06
N VAL A 118 -1.15 -0.34 -14.75
CA VAL A 118 -2.08 0.19 -15.76
C VAL A 118 -1.39 1.25 -16.62
N ASP A 119 -0.68 2.19 -15.98
CA ASP A 119 0.06 3.25 -16.68
C ASP A 119 1.14 2.68 -17.63
N LYS A 120 1.87 1.65 -17.21
CA LYS A 120 2.86 0.97 -18.05
C LYS A 120 2.26 0.23 -19.24
N ARG A 121 1.01 -0.17 -19.16
CA ARG A 121 0.28 -0.90 -20.23
C ARG A 121 -0.43 0.04 -21.19
N SER A 122 -0.58 1.29 -20.83
CA SER A 122 -1.13 2.33 -21.68
C SER A 122 -0.08 2.76 -22.71
N ALA A 123 -0.45 2.93 -23.99
CA ALA A 123 0.46 3.43 -25.04
C ALA A 123 0.93 4.87 -24.78
N SER A 124 0.14 5.62 -24.06
CA SER A 124 0.47 6.97 -23.59
C SER A 124 0.29 7.05 -22.08
N ALA A 125 0.94 7.99 -21.43
CA ALA A 125 0.72 8.25 -20.02
C ALA A 125 -0.80 8.43 -19.74
N LEU A 126 -1.30 7.78 -18.68
CA LEU A 126 -2.70 7.90 -18.28
C LEU A 126 -3.07 9.38 -18.07
N SER A 127 -4.24 9.77 -18.61
CA SER A 127 -4.81 11.07 -18.25
C SER A 127 -5.14 11.10 -16.75
N ASP A 128 -5.24 12.29 -16.16
CA ASP A 128 -5.63 12.43 -14.75
C ASP A 128 -7.04 11.88 -14.50
N ASP A 129 -7.96 12.00 -15.48
CA ASP A 129 -9.32 11.47 -15.38
C ASP A 129 -9.34 9.95 -15.40
N ASP A 130 -8.57 9.32 -16.30
CA ASP A 130 -8.45 7.85 -16.35
C ASP A 130 -7.80 7.32 -15.08
N ARG A 131 -6.73 7.96 -14.63
CA ARG A 131 -6.05 7.59 -13.38
C ARG A 131 -7.00 7.68 -12.19
N SER A 132 -7.76 8.79 -12.08
CA SER A 132 -8.75 8.99 -11.03
C SER A 132 -9.88 7.96 -11.08
N THR A 133 -10.27 7.50 -12.27
CA THR A 133 -11.26 6.45 -12.46
C THR A 133 -10.74 5.10 -11.98
N PHE A 134 -9.53 4.70 -12.42
CA PHE A 134 -8.92 3.43 -12.01
C PHE A 134 -8.55 3.42 -10.52
N GLU A 135 -8.09 4.56 -9.97
CA GLU A 135 -7.90 4.72 -8.54
C GLU A 135 -9.20 4.44 -7.77
N SER A 136 -10.32 5.02 -8.22
CA SER A 136 -11.62 4.80 -7.56
C SER A 136 -12.08 3.34 -7.67
N GLU A 137 -11.82 2.68 -8.80
CA GLU A 137 -12.16 1.26 -9.00
C GLU A 137 -11.35 0.37 -8.05
N LEU A 138 -10.04 0.60 -7.91
CA LEU A 138 -9.19 -0.16 -6.98
C LEU A 138 -9.48 0.17 -5.51
N LEU A 139 -9.80 1.42 -5.20
CA LEU A 139 -10.20 1.85 -3.87
C LEU A 139 -11.51 1.17 -3.43
N ALA A 140 -12.48 1.05 -4.34
CA ALA A 140 -13.72 0.32 -4.07
C ALA A 140 -13.46 -1.16 -3.75
N GLN A 141 -12.48 -1.82 -4.39
CA GLN A 141 -12.07 -3.17 -4.04
C GLN A 141 -11.50 -3.22 -2.61
N ALA A 142 -10.63 -2.28 -2.23
CA ALA A 142 -10.09 -2.21 -0.88
C ALA A 142 -11.19 -2.05 0.18
N PHE A 143 -12.19 -1.20 -0.05
CA PHE A 143 -13.32 -1.02 0.86
C PHE A 143 -14.32 -2.18 0.87
N SER A 144 -14.37 -3.00 -0.17
CA SER A 144 -15.14 -4.23 -0.16
C SER A 144 -14.51 -5.36 0.65
N GLY A 145 -13.33 -5.14 1.23
CA GLY A 145 -12.59 -6.11 2.02
C GLY A 145 -11.66 -6.99 1.18
N ALA A 146 -11.37 -6.60 -0.07
CA ALA A 146 -10.42 -7.34 -0.89
C ALA A 146 -9.02 -7.33 -0.26
N THR A 147 -8.34 -8.46 -0.34
CA THR A 147 -6.93 -8.58 0.05
C THR A 147 -6.03 -7.81 -0.94
N PRO A 148 -4.80 -7.43 -0.54
CA PRO A 148 -3.84 -6.83 -1.47
C PRO A 148 -3.62 -7.64 -2.75
N ALA A 149 -3.62 -8.97 -2.67
CA ALA A 149 -3.51 -9.84 -3.85
C ALA A 149 -4.72 -9.73 -4.79
N GLN A 150 -5.92 -9.65 -4.23
CA GLN A 150 -7.14 -9.45 -5.03
C GLN A 150 -7.18 -8.07 -5.69
N ILE A 151 -6.66 -7.03 -5.02
CA ILE A 151 -6.49 -5.69 -5.62
C ILE A 151 -5.50 -5.76 -6.79
N ASP A 152 -4.37 -6.47 -6.63
CA ASP A 152 -3.40 -6.69 -7.71
C ASP A 152 -4.01 -7.44 -8.91
N ASP A 153 -4.82 -8.47 -8.66
CA ASP A 153 -5.50 -9.22 -9.71
C ASP A 153 -6.52 -8.35 -10.46
N HIS A 154 -7.27 -7.52 -9.72
CA HIS A 154 -8.20 -6.57 -10.32
C HIS A 154 -7.46 -5.54 -11.19
N ALA A 155 -6.33 -5.01 -10.70
CA ALA A 155 -5.50 -4.08 -11.46
C ALA A 155 -4.93 -4.71 -12.76
N ARG A 156 -4.58 -6.01 -12.75
CA ARG A 156 -4.22 -6.73 -13.99
C ARG A 156 -5.38 -6.76 -14.97
N GLY A 157 -6.60 -7.02 -14.50
CA GLY A 157 -7.80 -6.97 -15.34
C GLY A 157 -7.99 -5.60 -15.98
N ILE A 158 -7.78 -4.50 -15.24
CA ILE A 158 -7.81 -3.13 -15.79
C ILE A 158 -6.70 -2.96 -16.83
N ALA A 159 -5.47 -3.36 -16.51
CA ALA A 159 -4.32 -3.23 -17.41
C ALA A 159 -4.51 -3.98 -18.73
N ILE A 160 -5.14 -5.16 -18.70
CA ILE A 160 -5.50 -5.91 -19.91
C ILE A 160 -6.54 -5.13 -20.72
N ARG A 161 -7.63 -4.64 -20.09
CA ARG A 161 -8.67 -3.86 -20.80
C ARG A 161 -8.09 -2.62 -21.47
N VAL A 162 -7.19 -1.90 -20.78
CA VAL A 162 -6.53 -0.72 -21.35
C VAL A 162 -5.67 -1.09 -22.55
N ALA A 163 -4.89 -2.17 -22.45
CA ALA A 163 -4.06 -2.63 -23.56
C ALA A 163 -4.88 -3.11 -24.77
N ASP A 164 -5.99 -3.80 -24.54
CA ASP A 164 -6.85 -4.32 -25.62
C ASP A 164 -7.52 -3.19 -26.44
N THR A 165 -7.63 -1.99 -25.85
CA THR A 165 -8.15 -0.80 -26.57
C THR A 165 -7.06 -0.10 -27.39
N ASP A 166 -5.80 -0.50 -27.25
CA ASP A 166 -4.66 0.13 -27.88
C ASP A 166 -4.00 -0.81 -28.91
N PRO A 167 -4.12 -0.53 -30.21
CA PRO A 167 -3.55 -1.38 -31.26
C PRO A 167 -2.00 -1.43 -31.23
N ALA A 168 -1.34 -0.55 -30.50
CA ALA A 168 0.12 -0.52 -30.35
C ALA A 168 0.62 -1.28 -29.11
N ALA A 169 -0.29 -1.68 -28.20
CA ALA A 169 0.09 -2.42 -27.00
C ALA A 169 0.48 -3.87 -27.33
N LEU A 170 1.42 -4.43 -26.56
CA LEU A 170 1.73 -5.85 -26.65
C LEU A 170 0.48 -6.67 -26.25
N PRO A 171 0.12 -7.71 -27.00
CA PRO A 171 -0.92 -8.65 -26.61
C PRO A 171 -0.68 -9.17 -25.19
N ALA A 172 -1.72 -9.34 -24.39
CA ALA A 172 -1.59 -9.81 -23.01
C ALA A 172 -0.85 -11.16 -22.91
N ALA A 173 -0.99 -12.02 -23.93
CA ALA A 173 -0.29 -13.30 -24.00
C ALA A 173 1.24 -13.17 -24.14
N ASP A 174 1.70 -12.07 -24.71
CA ASP A 174 3.13 -11.83 -24.99
C ASP A 174 3.80 -10.96 -23.91
N ASP A 175 3.02 -10.44 -22.95
CA ASP A 175 3.54 -9.58 -21.88
C ASP A 175 3.93 -10.37 -20.63
N ALA A 176 5.23 -10.60 -20.49
CA ALA A 176 5.80 -11.26 -19.32
C ALA A 176 5.49 -10.55 -17.98
N SER A 177 5.18 -9.24 -17.99
CA SER A 177 4.83 -8.49 -16.77
C SER A 177 3.48 -8.88 -16.18
N LEU A 178 2.59 -9.49 -17.00
CA LEU A 178 1.30 -10.03 -16.57
C LEU A 178 1.39 -11.48 -16.08
N ASN A 179 2.51 -12.16 -16.35
CA ASN A 179 2.70 -13.53 -15.92
C ASN A 179 3.04 -13.58 -14.43
N THR A 180 2.11 -14.04 -13.62
CA THR A 180 2.32 -14.32 -12.21
C THR A 180 2.07 -15.79 -11.93
N VAL A 181 3.04 -16.45 -11.30
CA VAL A 181 2.88 -17.80 -10.78
C VAL A 181 2.59 -17.66 -9.29
N HIS A 182 1.40 -18.03 -8.85
CA HIS A 182 1.07 -18.13 -7.45
C HIS A 182 1.42 -19.52 -6.94
N THR A 183 2.39 -19.62 -6.04
CA THR A 183 2.70 -20.86 -5.34
C THR A 183 2.16 -20.78 -3.92
N HIS A 184 1.48 -21.82 -3.46
CA HIS A 184 1.09 -21.96 -2.06
C HIS A 184 1.48 -23.34 -1.55
N ILE A 185 1.78 -23.42 -0.27
CA ILE A 185 2.05 -24.70 0.40
C ILE A 185 0.70 -25.23 0.86
N THR A 186 0.36 -26.45 0.40
CA THR A 186 -0.84 -27.16 0.85
C THR A 186 -0.69 -27.63 2.29
N GLU A 187 -1.80 -27.99 2.95
CA GLU A 187 -1.79 -28.59 4.31
C GLU A 187 -0.92 -29.85 4.40
N GLU A 188 -0.68 -30.53 3.26
CA GLU A 188 0.20 -31.69 3.16
C GLU A 188 1.68 -31.32 2.95
N GLY A 189 2.03 -30.04 2.93
CA GLY A 189 3.39 -29.55 2.71
C GLY A 189 3.86 -29.62 1.27
N ARG A 190 2.96 -29.79 0.29
CA ARG A 190 3.26 -29.77 -1.14
C ARG A 190 3.14 -28.36 -1.68
N VAL A 191 4.02 -28.01 -2.63
CA VAL A 191 3.90 -26.75 -3.40
C VAL A 191 2.88 -26.97 -4.52
N ALA A 192 1.78 -26.21 -4.48
CA ALA A 192 0.83 -26.11 -5.57
C ALA A 192 1.08 -24.82 -6.38
N ILE A 193 0.93 -24.88 -7.71
CA ILE A 193 1.12 -23.77 -8.65
C ILE A 193 -0.24 -23.43 -9.25
#